data_d7ce71a4b942c4dd5f4cee5f8c17843c
#
_entry.id   d7ce71a4b942c4dd5f4cee5f8c17843c
#
_cell.length_a   1.000
_cell.length_b   1.000
_cell.length_c   1.000
_cell.angle_alpha   90.00
_cell.angle_beta   90.00
_cell.angle_gamma   90.00
#
_symmetry.space_group_name_H-M   'P 1'
#
loop_
_entity.id
_entity.type
_entity.pdbx_description
1 polymer ?
#
loop_
_entity_poly.entity_id
_entity_poly.type
_entity_poly.pdbx_seq_one_letter_code
_entity_poly.pdbx_strand_id
1 'polypeptide(L)'
;MKFLSLFVGTTVGALAVGTAFAAGYERLPDDEPVTVNGVDVACTGVGDEAKENPRWRDYSVRLEFAGGERQYLADLDVSLATADGHEFLSVRCGGPWLLVNLVPGKYRVRAEFEHHLVKTTTFIAPAHGQKRVVVAFPEVVGD
;
A
#
# COMPACT_ATOMS: atom_id res chain seq x y z
N MET A 1 -0.88 -1.22 73.65
CA MET A 1 -1.46 -1.88 72.53
C MET A 1 -1.09 -1.15 71.26
N LYS A 2 -0.31 -1.80 70.44
CA LYS A 2 0.08 -1.22 69.15
C LYS A 2 -0.74 -1.87 68.06
N PHE A 3 -1.48 -1.07 67.36
CA PHE A 3 -2.20 -1.53 66.17
C PHE A 3 -1.25 -1.43 65.00
N LEU A 4 -0.88 -2.58 64.43
CA LEU A 4 -0.18 -2.62 63.17
C LEU A 4 -1.20 -2.48 62.05
N SER A 5 -1.26 -1.33 61.43
CA SER A 5 -1.98 -1.16 60.18
C SER A 5 -1.11 -1.71 59.04
N LEU A 6 -1.48 -2.88 58.56
CA LEU A 6 -0.94 -3.41 57.32
C LEU A 6 -1.61 -2.64 56.16
N PHE A 7 -0.87 -1.71 55.58
CA PHE A 7 -1.24 -1.19 54.26
C PHE A 7 -0.84 -2.21 53.20
N VAL A 8 -1.81 -2.97 52.76
CA VAL A 8 -1.62 -3.76 51.56
C VAL A 8 -1.74 -2.79 50.38
N GLY A 9 -0.60 -2.34 49.89
CA GLY A 9 -0.51 -1.58 48.66
C GLY A 9 -0.76 -2.52 47.50
N THR A 10 -1.98 -2.45 46.96
CA THR A 10 -2.30 -3.12 45.70
C THR A 10 -1.69 -2.28 44.58
N THR A 11 -0.50 -2.65 44.14
CA THR A 11 0.03 -2.12 42.87
C THR A 11 -0.79 -2.71 41.74
N VAL A 12 -1.75 -1.95 41.25
CA VAL A 12 -2.37 -2.24 39.98
C VAL A 12 -1.32 -1.97 38.90
N GLY A 13 -0.64 -3.01 38.49
CA GLY A 13 0.21 -2.95 37.30
C GLY A 13 -0.68 -2.69 36.10
N ALA A 14 -0.65 -1.49 35.55
CA ALA A 14 -1.23 -1.22 34.25
C ALA A 14 -0.46 -2.05 33.23
N LEU A 15 -1.03 -3.17 32.81
CA LEU A 15 -0.60 -3.88 31.62
C LEU A 15 -0.93 -2.98 30.44
N ALA A 16 0.06 -2.24 29.95
CA ALA A 16 -0.03 -1.64 28.64
C ALA A 16 -0.10 -2.80 27.62
N VAL A 17 -1.29 -3.15 27.21
CA VAL A 17 -1.49 -4.04 26.08
C VAL A 17 -1.07 -3.22 24.87
N GLY A 18 0.18 -3.34 24.46
CA GLY A 18 0.60 -2.89 23.16
C GLY A 18 -0.16 -3.71 22.14
N THR A 19 -1.19 -3.15 21.56
CA THR A 19 -1.79 -3.71 20.36
C THR A 19 -0.72 -3.62 19.27
N ALA A 20 -0.01 -4.73 19.07
CA ALA A 20 0.74 -4.91 17.85
C ALA A 20 -0.30 -4.96 16.73
N PHE A 21 -0.50 -3.83 16.02
CA PHE A 21 -1.19 -3.87 14.76
C PHE A 21 -0.33 -4.73 13.84
N ALA A 22 -0.75 -5.98 13.63
CA ALA A 22 -0.29 -6.70 12.47
C ALA A 22 -0.60 -5.77 11.29
N ALA A 23 0.44 -5.25 10.64
CA ALA A 23 0.31 -4.39 9.48
C ALA A 23 -0.38 -5.21 8.39
N GLY A 24 -1.72 -5.23 8.43
CA GLY A 24 -2.54 -5.81 7.39
C GLY A 24 -2.63 -4.85 6.22
N TYR A 25 -2.74 -5.40 5.02
CA TYR A 25 -3.02 -4.62 3.83
C TYR A 25 -4.51 -4.31 3.77
N GLU A 26 -4.86 -3.05 3.63
CA GLU A 26 -6.24 -2.62 3.44
C GLU A 26 -6.67 -2.93 2.00
N ARG A 27 -7.74 -3.73 1.87
CA ARG A 27 -8.27 -4.05 0.56
C ARG A 27 -9.01 -2.85 -0.03
N LEU A 28 -8.59 -2.44 -1.22
CA LEU A 28 -9.23 -1.35 -1.94
C LEU A 28 -10.46 -1.85 -2.73
N PRO A 29 -11.52 -1.05 -2.82
CA PRO A 29 -12.60 -1.33 -3.78
C PRO A 29 -12.09 -1.19 -5.21
N ASP A 30 -12.71 -1.91 -6.13
CA ASP A 30 -12.39 -1.82 -7.55
C ASP A 30 -13.02 -0.59 -8.17
N ASP A 31 -12.26 0.13 -8.99
CA ASP A 31 -12.72 1.27 -9.79
C ASP A 31 -13.33 2.43 -8.98
N GLU A 32 -13.00 2.54 -7.73
CA GLU A 32 -13.55 3.56 -6.83
C GLU A 32 -12.43 4.33 -6.12
N PRO A 33 -12.40 5.68 -6.24
CA PRO A 33 -11.47 6.50 -5.48
C PRO A 33 -11.74 6.43 -3.98
N VAL A 34 -10.69 6.22 -3.21
CA VAL A 34 -10.74 6.23 -1.75
C VAL A 34 -9.54 6.97 -1.18
N THR A 35 -9.62 7.36 0.08
CA THR A 35 -8.50 7.95 0.81
C THR A 35 -8.07 6.98 1.90
N VAL A 36 -6.80 6.59 1.87
CA VAL A 36 -6.19 5.68 2.85
C VAL A 36 -5.02 6.39 3.50
N ASN A 37 -5.05 6.51 4.80
CA ASN A 37 -3.99 7.18 5.57
C ASN A 37 -3.63 8.58 5.03
N GLY A 38 -4.65 9.33 4.62
CA GLY A 38 -4.49 10.68 4.06
C GLY A 38 -4.03 10.74 2.60
N VAL A 39 -3.91 9.59 1.93
CA VAL A 39 -3.47 9.50 0.54
C VAL A 39 -4.64 9.09 -0.36
N ASP A 40 -4.87 9.84 -1.42
CA ASP A 40 -5.89 9.50 -2.42
C ASP A 40 -5.38 8.38 -3.32
N VAL A 41 -6.13 7.28 -3.37
CA VAL A 41 -5.77 6.09 -4.12
C VAL A 41 -6.97 5.54 -4.88
N ALA A 42 -6.69 4.78 -5.93
CA ALA A 42 -7.69 4.00 -6.66
C ALA A 42 -7.07 2.74 -7.24
N CYS A 43 -7.77 1.63 -7.11
CA CYS A 43 -7.38 0.36 -7.71
C CYS A 43 -8.26 0.12 -8.94
N THR A 44 -7.64 -0.13 -10.10
CA THR A 44 -8.36 -0.25 -11.36
C THR A 44 -7.54 -1.02 -12.40
N GLY A 45 -7.95 -0.96 -13.65
CA GLY A 45 -7.19 -1.47 -14.80
C GLY A 45 -7.68 -2.79 -15.35
N VAL A 46 -8.79 -3.32 -14.84
CA VAL A 46 -9.43 -4.51 -15.40
C VAL A 46 -10.42 -4.07 -16.48
N GLY A 47 -10.12 -4.41 -17.74
CA GLY A 47 -10.94 -4.06 -18.90
C GLY A 47 -10.63 -2.70 -19.50
N ASP A 48 -10.96 -2.54 -20.78
CA ASP A 48 -10.64 -1.31 -21.53
C ASP A 48 -11.40 -0.09 -21.00
N GLU A 49 -12.64 -0.26 -20.63
CA GLU A 49 -13.48 0.80 -20.09
C GLU A 49 -12.89 1.41 -18.80
N ALA A 50 -12.40 0.57 -17.91
CA ALA A 50 -11.76 1.03 -16.68
C ALA A 50 -10.45 1.79 -16.98
N LYS A 51 -9.64 1.28 -17.92
CA LYS A 51 -8.36 1.91 -18.30
C LYS A 51 -8.55 3.27 -18.99
N GLU A 52 -9.63 3.44 -19.73
CA GLU A 52 -9.92 4.65 -20.51
C GLU A 52 -10.61 5.75 -19.71
N ASN A 53 -10.98 5.50 -18.47
CA ASN A 53 -11.67 6.48 -17.65
C ASN A 53 -10.77 7.71 -17.39
N PRO A 54 -11.19 8.90 -17.86
CA PRO A 54 -10.35 10.10 -17.78
C PRO A 54 -10.04 10.56 -16.35
N ARG A 55 -10.83 10.19 -15.36
CA ARG A 55 -10.58 10.56 -13.95
C ARG A 55 -9.26 10.00 -13.40
N TRP A 56 -8.75 8.92 -13.97
CA TRP A 56 -7.49 8.33 -13.54
C TRP A 56 -6.27 9.18 -13.89
N ARG A 57 -6.41 10.15 -14.78
CA ARG A 57 -5.34 11.08 -15.16
C ARG A 57 -5.03 12.12 -14.09
N ASP A 58 -5.92 12.30 -13.12
CA ASP A 58 -5.76 13.27 -12.05
C ASP A 58 -4.80 12.80 -10.94
N TYR A 59 -4.42 11.53 -10.98
CA TYR A 59 -3.44 10.97 -10.05
C TYR A 59 -2.01 11.20 -10.55
N SER A 60 -1.12 11.57 -9.63
CA SER A 60 0.27 11.88 -10.00
C SER A 60 1.10 10.65 -10.38
N VAL A 61 0.73 9.47 -9.89
CA VAL A 61 1.45 8.22 -10.13
C VAL A 61 0.47 7.11 -10.49
N ARG A 62 0.83 6.36 -11.54
CA ARG A 62 0.15 5.12 -11.91
C ARG A 62 1.15 3.97 -11.81
N LEU A 63 0.93 3.08 -10.84
CA LEU A 63 1.68 1.86 -10.70
C LEU A 63 0.98 0.76 -11.50
N GLU A 64 1.72 0.09 -12.37
CA GLU A 64 1.21 -1.01 -13.19
C GLU A 64 2.00 -2.28 -12.85
N PHE A 65 1.30 -3.38 -12.62
CA PHE A 65 1.89 -4.65 -12.25
C PHE A 65 1.81 -5.61 -13.43
N ALA A 66 2.96 -6.13 -13.85
CA ALA A 66 3.06 -6.95 -15.06
C ALA A 66 3.94 -8.17 -14.85
N GLY A 67 3.55 -9.30 -15.47
CA GLY A 67 4.35 -10.52 -15.52
C GLY A 67 5.38 -10.52 -16.65
N GLY A 68 6.09 -11.65 -16.81
CA GLY A 68 7.17 -11.80 -17.78
C GLY A 68 6.75 -11.73 -19.23
N GLU A 69 5.50 -12.02 -19.55
CA GLU A 69 4.92 -11.93 -20.90
C GLU A 69 4.08 -10.66 -21.09
N ARG A 70 4.31 -9.63 -20.27
CA ARG A 70 3.59 -8.36 -20.28
C ARG A 70 2.10 -8.47 -19.93
N GLN A 71 1.65 -9.62 -19.43
CA GLN A 71 0.30 -9.76 -18.90
C GLN A 71 0.17 -8.92 -17.62
N TYR A 72 -1.01 -8.39 -17.40
CA TYR A 72 -1.31 -7.69 -16.16
C TYR A 72 -1.53 -8.67 -15.02
N LEU A 73 -0.97 -8.34 -13.85
CA LEU A 73 -1.14 -9.12 -12.63
C LEU A 73 -2.18 -8.46 -11.73
N ALA A 74 -2.96 -9.28 -11.05
CA ALA A 74 -4.01 -8.85 -10.14
C ALA A 74 -3.75 -9.38 -8.73
N ASP A 75 -4.45 -8.80 -7.74
CA ASP A 75 -4.39 -9.21 -6.33
C ASP A 75 -3.00 -9.10 -5.72
N LEU A 76 -2.42 -7.90 -5.79
CA LEU A 76 -1.13 -7.61 -5.19
C LEU A 76 -1.26 -6.89 -3.86
N ASP A 77 -0.38 -7.23 -2.93
CA ASP A 77 -0.14 -6.46 -1.73
C ASP A 77 0.93 -5.41 -2.02
N VAL A 78 0.59 -4.15 -1.86
CA VAL A 78 1.44 -3.02 -2.25
C VAL A 78 1.68 -2.11 -1.06
N SER A 79 2.93 -1.80 -0.79
CA SER A 79 3.30 -0.78 0.18
C SER A 79 4.14 0.32 -0.46
N LEU A 80 3.93 1.53 0.01
CA LEU A 80 4.69 2.72 -0.40
C LEU A 80 5.41 3.30 0.80
N ALA A 81 6.66 3.68 0.56
CA ALA A 81 7.51 4.32 1.55
C ALA A 81 8.20 5.55 0.97
N THR A 82 8.53 6.49 1.83
CA THR A 82 9.40 7.61 1.50
C THR A 82 10.84 7.12 1.27
N ALA A 83 11.69 7.96 0.69
CA ALA A 83 13.07 7.59 0.37
C ALA A 83 13.89 7.16 1.60
N ASP A 84 13.55 7.66 2.78
CA ASP A 84 14.18 7.30 4.06
C ASP A 84 13.63 5.99 4.66
N GLY A 85 12.69 5.32 3.98
CA GLY A 85 12.16 4.03 4.40
C GLY A 85 10.92 4.09 5.28
N HIS A 86 10.33 5.28 5.49
CA HIS A 86 9.08 5.40 6.22
C HIS A 86 7.90 4.93 5.38
N GLU A 87 7.33 3.77 5.74
CA GLU A 87 6.14 3.22 5.09
C GLU A 87 4.89 3.97 5.52
N PHE A 88 4.12 4.46 4.57
CA PHE A 88 2.93 5.27 4.85
C PHE A 88 1.65 4.72 4.22
N LEU A 89 1.74 3.73 3.35
CA LEU A 89 0.60 3.13 2.68
C LEU A 89 0.81 1.63 2.52
N SER A 90 -0.20 0.83 2.89
CA SER A 90 -0.22 -0.62 2.70
C SER A 90 -1.61 -1.03 2.26
N VAL A 91 -1.74 -1.42 1.01
CA VAL A 91 -3.04 -1.73 0.39
C VAL A 91 -2.98 -3.01 -0.42
N ARG A 92 -4.13 -3.67 -0.54
CA ARG A 92 -4.32 -4.77 -1.49
C ARG A 92 -5.13 -4.26 -2.67
N CYS A 93 -4.56 -4.39 -3.86
CA CYS A 93 -5.18 -3.97 -5.10
C CYS A 93 -5.56 -5.21 -5.94
N GLY A 94 -6.85 -5.37 -6.20
CA GLY A 94 -7.36 -6.47 -7.01
C GLY A 94 -7.11 -6.29 -8.51
N GLY A 95 -6.96 -5.04 -8.96
CA GLY A 95 -6.65 -4.73 -10.36
C GLY A 95 -5.17 -4.53 -10.60
N PRO A 96 -4.73 -4.49 -11.87
CA PRO A 96 -3.33 -4.35 -12.21
C PRO A 96 -2.78 -2.93 -12.10
N TRP A 97 -3.62 -1.93 -11.87
CA TRP A 97 -3.22 -0.53 -11.72
C TRP A 97 -3.56 -0.01 -10.32
N LEU A 98 -2.57 0.56 -9.67
CA LEU A 98 -2.76 1.34 -8.46
C LEU A 98 -2.44 2.79 -8.76
N LEU A 99 -3.43 3.64 -8.65
CA LEU A 99 -3.31 5.08 -8.81
C LEU A 99 -3.13 5.73 -7.45
N VAL A 100 -2.13 6.59 -7.34
CA VAL A 100 -1.78 7.23 -6.07
C VAL A 100 -1.49 8.70 -6.32
N ASN A 101 -2.06 9.56 -5.52
CA ASN A 101 -1.77 10.98 -5.57
C ASN A 101 -0.73 11.34 -4.51
N LEU A 102 0.51 11.53 -4.96
CA LEU A 102 1.65 11.80 -4.09
C LEU A 102 2.17 13.21 -4.30
N VAL A 103 2.65 13.84 -3.23
CA VAL A 103 3.43 15.07 -3.38
C VAL A 103 4.73 14.79 -4.13
N PRO A 104 5.28 15.75 -4.88
CA PRO A 104 6.53 15.53 -5.62
C PRO A 104 7.64 15.04 -4.70
N GLY A 105 8.39 14.04 -5.14
CA GLY A 105 9.50 13.50 -4.37
C GLY A 105 9.83 12.07 -4.76
N LYS A 106 10.80 11.51 -4.05
CA LYS A 106 11.30 10.16 -4.27
C LYS A 106 10.62 9.18 -3.33
N TYR A 107 10.13 8.09 -3.89
CA TYR A 107 9.40 7.04 -3.16
C TYR A 107 9.88 5.66 -3.55
N ARG A 108 9.52 4.70 -2.72
CA ARG A 108 9.77 3.28 -2.96
C ARG A 108 8.43 2.54 -2.93
N VAL A 109 8.19 1.72 -3.95
CA VAL A 109 7.08 0.78 -3.97
C VAL A 109 7.61 -0.63 -3.74
N ARG A 110 6.94 -1.37 -2.85
CA ARG A 110 7.14 -2.79 -2.64
C ARG A 110 5.84 -3.49 -3.00
N ALA A 111 5.90 -4.39 -3.96
CA ALA A 111 4.74 -5.17 -4.39
C ALA A 111 4.99 -6.65 -4.16
N GLU A 112 3.99 -7.35 -3.63
CA GLU A 112 4.03 -8.77 -3.34
C GLU A 112 2.90 -9.48 -4.08
N PHE A 113 3.28 -10.44 -4.90
CA PHE A 113 2.38 -11.26 -5.70
C PHE A 113 2.35 -12.68 -5.18
N GLU A 114 1.14 -13.22 -4.93
CA GLU A 114 0.91 -14.57 -4.42
C GLU A 114 1.66 -14.90 -3.11
N HIS A 115 1.88 -13.88 -2.27
CA HIS A 115 2.52 -13.98 -0.95
C HIS A 115 3.98 -14.46 -0.95
N HIS A 116 4.63 -14.58 -2.11
CA HIS A 116 6.02 -15.05 -2.17
C HIS A 116 6.93 -14.32 -3.16
N LEU A 117 6.39 -13.67 -4.18
CA LEU A 117 7.17 -12.88 -5.13
C LEU A 117 7.13 -11.41 -4.72
N VAL A 118 8.28 -10.85 -4.41
CA VAL A 118 8.40 -9.47 -3.96
C VAL A 118 9.28 -8.68 -4.92
N LYS A 119 8.79 -7.53 -5.36
CA LYS A 119 9.56 -6.58 -6.16
C LYS A 119 9.53 -5.21 -5.50
N THR A 120 10.67 -4.56 -5.49
CA THR A 120 10.84 -3.21 -4.96
C THR A 120 11.40 -2.31 -6.05
N THR A 121 10.78 -1.16 -6.24
CA THR A 121 11.18 -0.18 -7.25
C THR A 121 11.15 1.21 -6.65
N THR A 122 12.17 2.01 -6.95
CA THR A 122 12.21 3.42 -6.58
C THR A 122 11.73 4.27 -7.76
N PHE A 123 10.97 5.30 -7.48
CA PHE A 123 10.46 6.22 -8.50
C PHE A 123 10.36 7.65 -7.95
N ILE A 124 10.22 8.59 -8.87
CA ILE A 124 10.04 10.00 -8.53
C ILE A 124 8.62 10.41 -8.93
N ALA A 125 7.83 10.87 -7.96
CA ALA A 125 6.53 11.45 -8.22
C ALA A 125 6.72 12.86 -8.79
N PRO A 126 6.06 13.19 -9.93
CA PRO A 126 6.25 14.48 -10.60
C PRO A 126 5.49 15.59 -9.92
N ALA A 127 5.91 16.84 -10.16
CA ALA A 127 5.16 18.03 -9.75
C ALA A 127 3.92 18.26 -10.64
N HIS A 128 3.99 17.82 -11.89
CA HIS A 128 2.92 17.98 -12.89
C HIS A 128 2.76 16.71 -13.71
N GLY A 129 1.53 16.40 -14.10
CA GLY A 129 1.22 15.24 -14.91
C GLY A 129 1.23 13.94 -14.13
N GLN A 130 1.24 12.83 -14.84
CA GLN A 130 1.21 11.49 -14.28
C GLN A 130 2.47 10.72 -14.65
N LYS A 131 3.12 10.15 -13.65
CA LYS A 131 4.23 9.22 -13.83
C LYS A 131 3.70 7.79 -13.89
N ARG A 132 4.00 7.10 -14.99
CA ARG A 132 3.75 5.66 -15.12
C ARG A 132 4.96 4.90 -14.60
N VAL A 133 4.73 3.98 -13.66
CA VAL A 133 5.76 3.13 -13.08
C VAL A 133 5.33 1.67 -13.26
N VAL A 134 6.11 0.89 -14.00
CA VAL A 134 5.84 -0.54 -14.20
C VAL A 134 6.65 -1.33 -13.18
N VAL A 135 5.94 -2.12 -12.37
CA VAL A 135 6.55 -3.09 -11.46
C VAL A 135 6.46 -4.45 -12.13
N ALA A 136 7.60 -4.96 -12.57
CA ALA A 136 7.67 -6.18 -13.35
C ALA A 136 8.01 -7.40 -12.49
N PHE A 137 7.29 -8.49 -12.75
CA PHE A 137 7.52 -9.81 -12.17
C PHE A 137 7.88 -10.78 -13.30
N PRO A 138 9.13 -10.76 -13.80
CA PRO A 138 9.52 -11.55 -14.97
C PRO A 138 9.43 -13.06 -14.75
N GLU A 139 9.42 -13.51 -13.51
CA GLU A 139 9.25 -14.91 -13.13
C GLU A 139 7.83 -15.43 -13.37
N VAL A 140 6.84 -14.53 -13.44
CA VAL A 140 5.45 -14.90 -13.67
C VAL A 140 5.22 -15.03 -15.17
N VAL A 141 5.03 -16.26 -15.61
CA VAL A 141 4.71 -16.59 -17.01
C VAL A 141 3.29 -17.10 -17.09
N GLY A 142 2.58 -16.73 -18.14
CA GLY A 142 1.21 -17.20 -18.39
C GLY A 142 1.18 -18.68 -18.76
N ASP A 143 0.02 -19.30 -18.56
CA ASP A 143 -0.24 -20.65 -19.01
C ASP A 143 -0.41 -20.70 -20.54
#